data_7bd80c03c4ee1646786049503d9142e1
#
_entry.id   7bd80c03c4ee1646786049503d9142e1
#
_cell.length_a   1.000
_cell.length_b   1.000
_cell.length_c   1.000
_cell.angle_alpha   90.00
_cell.angle_beta   90.00
_cell.angle_gamma   90.00
#
_symmetry.space_group_name_H-M   'P 1'
#
loop_
_entity.id
_entity.type
_entity.pdbx_description
1 polymer ?
#
loop_
_entity_poly.entity_id
_entity_poly.type
_entity_poly.pdbx_seq_one_letter_code
_entity_poly.pdbx_strand_id
1 'polypeptide(L)'
;MRRLILFLFSISLFFTVSSQDFFNTNFNPKKKYIILTNPTVNNLKTIQFLVNAGLLNVNLKKDKFVGVYYKGQSYDFNETKLYIEENHLENFYLHEIKGELNEKNLFQQNDCTADLKKVFDNSIGVFFFGGPDIPPGVYGEENTLSVITDPVRHYFETTFLFHLLGGYWNEDFEPFIKEKPKYLVTGFCLGMQTMNVATGGTLIQDIPAEIYGATTPEKTLEIGRANLHRNYWQEIVKDTLLMGINLHTIQFTNHGFFGVAVNVSKAFTPRVYSSHHQAVEKIGKGLEVTALSPDGRIIEGLAHKKYPNVFAVQFHPEVPGLYEDLYVRKFNPEDKPQSYNDIIGKKSVRFHEEYWNYISDVLRKAK
;
A
#
# COMPACT_ATOMS: atom_id res chain seq x y z
N MET A 1 17.92 -70.11 -1.52
CA MET A 1 17.14 -68.96 -1.96
C MET A 1 17.43 -67.77 -1.06
N ARG A 2 18.33 -66.86 -1.44
CA ARG A 2 18.64 -65.65 -0.69
C ARG A 2 17.71 -64.55 -1.18
N ARG A 3 16.85 -64.01 -0.30
CA ARG A 3 16.01 -62.84 -0.58
C ARG A 3 16.84 -61.59 -0.41
N LEU A 4 17.03 -60.85 -1.51
CA LEU A 4 17.65 -59.54 -1.54
C LEU A 4 16.58 -58.50 -1.13
N ILE A 5 16.75 -57.84 0.00
CA ILE A 5 15.88 -56.75 0.47
C ILE A 5 16.52 -55.48 -0.07
N LEU A 6 15.88 -54.88 -1.11
CA LEU A 6 16.23 -53.54 -1.61
C LEU A 6 15.64 -52.51 -0.63
N PHE A 7 16.52 -51.79 0.10
CA PHE A 7 16.18 -50.57 0.80
C PHE A 7 16.14 -49.41 -0.22
N LEU A 8 14.94 -48.98 -0.54
CA LEU A 8 14.74 -47.71 -1.24
C LEU A 8 14.96 -46.57 -0.24
N PHE A 9 16.13 -45.95 -0.29
CA PHE A 9 16.36 -44.65 0.36
C PHE A 9 15.62 -43.56 -0.47
N SER A 10 14.45 -43.15 0.01
CA SER A 10 13.83 -41.91 -0.47
C SER A 10 14.66 -40.74 0.06
N ILE A 11 15.48 -40.16 -0.79
CA ILE A 11 16.13 -38.88 -0.53
C ILE A 11 15.04 -37.82 -0.59
N SER A 12 14.45 -37.49 0.56
CA SER A 12 13.67 -36.27 0.73
C SER A 12 14.65 -35.12 0.58
N LEU A 13 14.68 -34.51 -0.61
CA LEU A 13 15.29 -33.20 -0.80
C LEU A 13 14.47 -32.19 0.03
N PHE A 14 14.89 -32.02 1.28
CA PHE A 14 14.52 -30.85 2.04
C PHE A 14 15.10 -29.63 1.30
N PHE A 15 14.31 -29.01 0.44
CA PHE A 15 14.54 -27.62 0.09
C PHE A 15 14.41 -26.82 1.37
N THR A 16 15.50 -26.61 2.06
CA THR A 16 15.60 -25.55 3.04
C THR A 16 15.34 -24.26 2.28
N VAL A 17 14.09 -23.77 2.25
CA VAL A 17 13.83 -22.36 1.96
C VAL A 17 14.48 -21.60 3.10
N SER A 18 15.77 -21.42 2.96
CA SER A 18 16.57 -20.60 3.83
C SER A 18 16.17 -19.17 3.57
N SER A 19 15.77 -18.59 4.64
CA SER A 19 16.10 -17.23 4.99
C SER A 19 15.17 -16.14 4.56
N GLN A 20 14.62 -15.58 5.54
CA GLN A 20 14.27 -14.18 5.77
C GLN A 20 15.43 -13.20 5.40
N ASP A 21 16.37 -13.59 4.56
CA ASP A 21 17.56 -12.82 4.18
C ASP A 21 17.87 -12.94 2.67
N PHE A 22 16.82 -12.72 1.87
CA PHE A 22 16.82 -12.97 0.43
C PHE A 22 17.98 -12.30 -0.32
N PHE A 23 18.21 -11.00 -0.11
CA PHE A 23 19.22 -10.26 -0.83
C PHE A 23 20.67 -10.63 -0.46
N ASN A 24 20.88 -11.38 0.61
CA ASN A 24 22.21 -11.89 0.99
C ASN A 24 22.46 -13.32 0.53
N THR A 25 21.40 -14.13 0.31
CA THR A 25 21.55 -15.58 0.10
C THR A 25 21.05 -16.08 -1.25
N ASN A 26 19.97 -15.51 -1.80
CA ASN A 26 19.25 -16.05 -2.97
C ASN A 26 19.16 -15.04 -4.14
N PHE A 27 19.84 -13.92 -4.05
CA PHE A 27 19.78 -12.86 -5.06
C PHE A 27 20.35 -13.32 -6.41
N ASN A 28 19.60 -13.10 -7.48
CA ASN A 28 20.03 -13.34 -8.85
C ASN A 28 19.98 -12.04 -9.67
N PRO A 29 21.11 -11.43 -10.05
CA PRO A 29 21.17 -10.14 -10.75
C PRO A 29 20.53 -10.16 -12.16
N LYS A 30 20.18 -11.34 -12.69
CA LYS A 30 19.48 -11.48 -13.98
C LYS A 30 17.96 -11.38 -13.87
N LYS A 31 17.42 -11.25 -12.64
CA LYS A 31 16.00 -11.07 -12.37
C LYS A 31 15.72 -9.64 -11.97
N LYS A 32 14.45 -9.23 -12.08
CA LYS A 32 13.94 -7.96 -11.56
C LYS A 32 13.14 -8.21 -10.29
N TYR A 33 13.31 -7.37 -9.31
CA TYR A 33 12.64 -7.53 -8.02
C TYR A 33 11.71 -6.35 -7.73
N ILE A 34 10.50 -6.68 -7.32
CA ILE A 34 9.46 -5.73 -6.92
C ILE A 34 9.26 -5.90 -5.41
N ILE A 35 9.42 -4.84 -4.67
CA ILE A 35 9.34 -4.86 -3.21
C ILE A 35 7.90 -4.67 -2.76
N LEU A 36 7.51 -5.49 -1.78
CA LEU A 36 6.24 -5.39 -1.08
C LEU A 36 6.55 -5.13 0.40
N THR A 37 6.22 -3.96 0.93
CA THR A 37 6.35 -3.74 2.38
C THR A 37 5.22 -4.45 3.12
N ASN A 38 5.45 -4.75 4.41
CA ASN A 38 4.46 -5.45 5.23
C ASN A 38 3.81 -6.67 4.53
N PRO A 39 4.60 -7.68 4.16
CA PRO A 39 4.16 -8.80 3.32
C PRO A 39 3.29 -9.80 4.10
N THR A 40 2.12 -9.38 4.60
CA THR A 40 1.15 -10.29 5.22
C THR A 40 0.58 -11.25 4.18
N VAL A 41 0.01 -12.36 4.62
CA VAL A 41 -0.69 -13.31 3.74
C VAL A 41 -1.76 -12.61 2.91
N ASN A 42 -2.49 -11.66 3.49
CA ASN A 42 -3.51 -10.91 2.75
C ASN A 42 -2.91 -10.04 1.64
N ASN A 43 -1.79 -9.34 1.90
CA ASN A 43 -1.13 -8.53 0.89
C ASN A 43 -0.55 -9.39 -0.25
N LEU A 44 -0.01 -10.58 0.07
CA LEU A 44 0.42 -11.52 -0.96
C LEU A 44 -0.75 -12.01 -1.81
N LYS A 45 -1.88 -12.39 -1.20
CA LYS A 45 -3.11 -12.79 -1.90
C LYS A 45 -3.61 -11.70 -2.82
N THR A 46 -3.55 -10.45 -2.38
CA THR A 46 -3.93 -9.28 -3.19
C THR A 46 -3.03 -9.16 -4.44
N ILE A 47 -1.72 -9.23 -4.28
CA ILE A 47 -0.80 -9.20 -5.44
C ILE A 47 -1.02 -10.40 -6.36
N GLN A 48 -1.22 -11.60 -5.82
CA GLN A 48 -1.54 -12.78 -6.62
C GLN A 48 -2.83 -12.57 -7.43
N PHE A 49 -3.88 -12.03 -6.82
CA PHE A 49 -5.11 -11.70 -7.51
C PHE A 49 -4.85 -10.72 -8.67
N LEU A 50 -4.17 -9.61 -8.42
CA LEU A 50 -3.87 -8.60 -9.44
C LEU A 50 -3.08 -9.17 -10.62
N VAL A 51 -2.11 -10.05 -10.35
CA VAL A 51 -1.32 -10.74 -11.39
C VAL A 51 -2.17 -11.75 -12.15
N ASN A 52 -2.95 -12.57 -11.45
CA ASN A 52 -3.78 -13.63 -12.07
C ASN A 52 -4.94 -13.06 -12.88
N ALA A 53 -5.53 -11.95 -12.46
CA ALA A 53 -6.57 -11.22 -13.18
C ALA A 53 -6.01 -10.40 -14.36
N GLY A 54 -4.67 -10.36 -14.55
CA GLY A 54 -4.02 -9.59 -15.61
C GLY A 54 -4.03 -8.08 -15.41
N LEU A 55 -4.42 -7.61 -14.21
CA LEU A 55 -4.39 -6.19 -13.83
C LEU A 55 -2.95 -5.69 -13.64
N LEU A 56 -2.16 -6.41 -12.86
CA LEU A 56 -0.73 -6.17 -12.72
C LEU A 56 0.04 -7.11 -13.68
N ASN A 57 0.37 -6.59 -14.86
CA ASN A 57 1.01 -7.37 -15.92
C ASN A 57 2.53 -7.38 -15.76
N VAL A 58 3.05 -8.42 -15.12
CA VAL A 58 4.47 -8.68 -14.89
C VAL A 58 4.91 -10.00 -15.53
N ASN A 59 6.18 -10.09 -15.91
CA ASN A 59 6.74 -11.31 -16.48
C ASN A 59 7.31 -12.21 -15.36
N LEU A 60 6.51 -13.10 -14.80
CA LEU A 60 6.89 -13.98 -13.68
C LEU A 60 8.14 -14.86 -13.94
N LYS A 61 8.57 -15.05 -15.21
CA LYS A 61 9.85 -15.70 -15.52
C LYS A 61 11.05 -14.81 -15.18
N LYS A 62 10.89 -13.49 -15.23
CA LYS A 62 11.95 -12.48 -14.98
C LYS A 62 11.70 -11.69 -13.71
N ASP A 63 10.46 -11.33 -13.44
CA ASP A 63 10.08 -10.46 -12.35
C ASP A 63 9.72 -11.31 -11.12
N LYS A 64 10.19 -10.91 -9.95
CA LYS A 64 10.00 -11.58 -8.67
C LYS A 64 9.52 -10.58 -7.62
N PHE A 65 8.74 -11.03 -6.68
CA PHE A 65 8.30 -10.23 -5.55
C PHE A 65 9.12 -10.55 -4.31
N VAL A 66 9.58 -9.52 -3.62
CA VAL A 66 10.27 -9.68 -2.33
C VAL A 66 9.50 -8.92 -1.26
N GLY A 67 8.89 -9.65 -0.35
CA GLY A 67 8.29 -9.09 0.84
C GLY A 67 9.38 -8.61 1.81
N VAL A 68 9.43 -7.32 2.07
CA VAL A 68 10.38 -6.71 2.98
C VAL A 68 9.67 -6.24 4.24
N TYR A 69 10.18 -6.65 5.40
CA TYR A 69 9.60 -6.33 6.70
C TYR A 69 10.69 -6.12 7.76
N TYR A 70 10.32 -5.49 8.84
CA TYR A 70 11.25 -5.23 9.94
C TYR A 70 11.03 -6.22 11.10
N LYS A 71 12.12 -6.70 11.68
CA LYS A 71 12.15 -7.75 12.71
C LYS A 71 11.28 -7.49 13.95
N GLY A 72 10.91 -6.25 14.23
CA GLY A 72 10.15 -5.87 15.43
C GLY A 72 8.66 -5.63 15.20
N GLN A 73 8.13 -5.84 13.97
CA GLN A 73 6.71 -5.69 13.69
C GLN A 73 5.87 -6.74 14.43
N SER A 74 4.62 -6.38 14.75
CA SER A 74 3.72 -7.23 15.54
C SER A 74 3.16 -8.45 14.76
N TYR A 75 3.12 -8.38 13.42
CA TYR A 75 2.66 -9.48 12.59
C TYR A 75 3.68 -10.63 12.56
N ASP A 76 3.19 -11.87 12.70
CA ASP A 76 4.04 -13.06 12.58
C ASP A 76 4.31 -13.42 11.11
N PHE A 77 5.43 -12.99 10.57
CA PHE A 77 5.83 -13.28 9.18
C PHE A 77 6.16 -14.76 8.93
N ASN A 78 6.20 -15.62 9.94
CA ASN A 78 6.23 -17.07 9.74
C ASN A 78 4.93 -17.58 9.09
N GLU A 79 3.77 -16.97 9.35
CA GLU A 79 2.53 -17.26 8.62
C GLU A 79 2.68 -17.03 7.12
N THR A 80 3.30 -15.91 6.74
CA THR A 80 3.57 -15.60 5.32
C THR A 80 4.56 -16.56 4.70
N LYS A 81 5.61 -16.93 5.44
CA LYS A 81 6.57 -17.92 5.00
C LYS A 81 5.91 -19.27 4.73
N LEU A 82 5.12 -19.77 5.67
CA LEU A 82 4.36 -21.00 5.52
C LEU A 82 3.39 -20.92 4.35
N TYR A 83 2.69 -19.82 4.18
CA TYR A 83 1.80 -19.59 3.04
C TYR A 83 2.52 -19.69 1.70
N ILE A 84 3.72 -19.10 1.56
CA ILE A 84 4.55 -19.19 0.37
C ILE A 84 4.95 -20.63 0.09
N GLU A 85 5.40 -21.38 1.12
CA GLU A 85 5.84 -22.76 1.01
C GLU A 85 4.70 -23.70 0.65
N GLU A 86 3.57 -23.65 1.36
CA GLU A 86 2.40 -24.52 1.17
C GLU A 86 1.72 -24.29 -0.19
N ASN A 87 1.74 -23.06 -0.71
CA ASN A 87 1.15 -22.73 -2.00
C ASN A 87 2.16 -22.72 -3.15
N HIS A 88 3.40 -23.17 -2.93
CA HIS A 88 4.47 -23.27 -3.93
C HIS A 88 4.68 -21.97 -4.72
N LEU A 89 4.72 -20.82 -4.01
CA LEU A 89 4.84 -19.50 -4.63
C LEU A 89 6.28 -19.18 -5.04
N GLU A 90 6.78 -19.80 -6.11
CA GLU A 90 8.17 -19.67 -6.60
C GLU A 90 8.60 -18.25 -6.99
N ASN A 91 7.68 -17.31 -7.06
CA ASN A 91 7.93 -15.93 -7.42
C ASN A 91 7.93 -14.96 -6.23
N PHE A 92 7.73 -15.48 -5.01
CA PHE A 92 7.67 -14.69 -3.78
C PHE A 92 8.76 -15.10 -2.81
N TYR A 93 9.46 -14.13 -2.27
CA TYR A 93 10.53 -14.28 -1.29
C TYR A 93 10.31 -13.34 -0.12
N LEU A 94 11.03 -13.55 0.99
CA LEU A 94 11.01 -12.68 2.16
C LEU A 94 12.41 -12.16 2.49
N HIS A 95 12.48 -10.92 2.94
CA HIS A 95 13.71 -10.28 3.41
C HIS A 95 13.43 -9.46 4.67
N GLU A 96 14.09 -9.83 5.75
CA GLU A 96 13.98 -9.17 7.05
C GLU A 96 15.01 -8.06 7.14
N ILE A 97 14.57 -6.85 7.45
CA ILE A 97 15.42 -5.70 7.78
C ILE A 97 15.78 -5.77 9.26
N LYS A 98 17.07 -5.60 9.55
CA LYS A 98 17.65 -5.64 10.90
C LYS A 98 18.24 -4.28 11.24
N GLY A 99 18.44 -4.03 12.54
CA GLY A 99 18.93 -2.76 13.05
C GLY A 99 18.03 -2.26 14.18
N GLU A 100 18.33 -1.11 14.74
CA GLU A 100 17.51 -0.46 15.75
C GLU A 100 16.77 0.74 15.17
N LEU A 101 15.43 0.72 15.29
CA LEU A 101 14.54 1.80 14.89
C LEU A 101 13.73 2.30 16.07
N ASN A 102 13.66 3.61 16.21
CA ASN A 102 12.82 4.33 17.15
C ASN A 102 12.48 5.71 16.58
N GLU A 103 11.56 6.43 17.18
CA GLU A 103 11.10 7.74 16.69
C GLU A 103 12.24 8.76 16.45
N LYS A 104 13.36 8.65 17.16
CA LYS A 104 14.45 9.63 17.08
C LYS A 104 15.38 9.43 15.89
N ASN A 105 15.36 8.24 15.27
CA ASN A 105 16.31 7.91 14.19
C ASN A 105 15.67 7.65 12.82
N LEU A 106 14.37 7.96 12.65
CA LEU A 106 13.63 7.67 11.42
C LEU A 106 14.11 8.49 10.23
N PHE A 107 14.49 9.75 10.46
CA PHE A 107 14.75 10.76 9.42
C PHE A 107 16.25 11.07 9.28
N GLN A 108 17.06 10.07 9.39
CA GLN A 108 18.52 10.16 9.25
C GLN A 108 19.11 8.78 8.87
N GLN A 109 20.40 8.74 8.60
CA GLN A 109 21.10 7.46 8.53
C GLN A 109 20.97 6.73 9.87
N ASN A 110 20.63 5.44 9.81
CA ASN A 110 20.44 4.58 10.96
C ASN A 110 20.90 3.15 10.65
N ASP A 111 20.80 2.24 11.59
CA ASP A 111 21.27 0.86 11.45
C ASP A 111 20.64 0.11 10.28
N CYS A 112 19.44 0.51 9.82
CA CYS A 112 18.77 -0.13 8.68
C CYS A 112 19.23 0.44 7.33
N THR A 113 19.93 1.59 7.29
CA THR A 113 20.27 2.31 6.05
C THR A 113 20.97 1.43 5.01
N ALA A 114 21.94 0.61 5.43
CA ALA A 114 22.69 -0.25 4.53
C ALA A 114 21.82 -1.35 3.89
N ASP A 115 20.92 -1.95 4.66
CA ASP A 115 19.97 -2.96 4.16
C ASP A 115 18.91 -2.32 3.26
N LEU A 116 18.36 -1.16 3.63
CA LEU A 116 17.44 -0.40 2.80
C LEU A 116 18.08 0.00 1.47
N LYS A 117 19.34 0.44 1.48
CA LYS A 117 20.09 0.74 0.25
C LYS A 117 20.27 -0.49 -0.62
N LYS A 118 20.60 -1.64 -0.03
CA LYS A 118 20.70 -2.92 -0.75
C LYS A 118 19.38 -3.32 -1.39
N VAL A 119 18.26 -3.19 -0.67
CA VAL A 119 16.90 -3.44 -1.22
C VAL A 119 16.62 -2.53 -2.41
N PHE A 120 16.88 -1.23 -2.29
CA PHE A 120 16.70 -0.27 -3.37
C PHE A 120 17.60 -0.56 -4.58
N ASP A 121 18.88 -0.83 -4.37
CA ASP A 121 19.86 -1.08 -5.44
C ASP A 121 19.49 -2.31 -6.28
N ASN A 122 18.88 -3.30 -5.64
CA ASN A 122 18.57 -4.59 -6.25
C ASN A 122 17.10 -4.75 -6.63
N SER A 123 16.32 -3.67 -6.69
CA SER A 123 14.91 -3.70 -7.06
C SER A 123 14.55 -2.62 -8.08
N ILE A 124 13.35 -2.73 -8.66
CA ILE A 124 12.84 -1.81 -9.67
C ILE A 124 11.65 -0.98 -9.20
N GLY A 125 11.11 -1.28 -8.02
CA GLY A 125 10.00 -0.56 -7.44
C GLY A 125 9.54 -1.15 -6.11
N VAL A 126 8.76 -0.37 -5.37
CA VAL A 126 8.21 -0.73 -4.05
C VAL A 126 6.74 -0.32 -3.92
N PHE A 127 5.96 -1.20 -3.30
CA PHE A 127 4.56 -1.00 -2.93
C PHE A 127 4.42 -0.89 -1.41
N PHE A 128 3.73 0.16 -0.95
CA PHE A 128 3.35 0.38 0.44
C PHE A 128 1.84 0.17 0.60
N PHE A 129 1.45 -0.78 1.45
CA PHE A 129 0.05 -1.18 1.59
C PHE A 129 -0.70 -0.37 2.66
N GLY A 130 -2.03 -0.47 2.62
CA GLY A 130 -2.92 0.03 3.64
C GLY A 130 -2.67 -0.58 5.03
N GLY A 131 -3.22 0.04 6.08
CA GLY A 131 -3.02 -0.43 7.44
C GLY A 131 -3.56 0.53 8.50
N PRO A 132 -3.18 0.31 9.77
CA PRO A 132 -3.61 1.13 10.91
C PRO A 132 -2.96 2.52 10.91
N ASP A 133 -3.36 3.33 11.90
CA ASP A 133 -2.96 4.71 12.03
C ASP A 133 -1.48 4.89 12.40
N ILE A 134 -0.83 5.89 11.78
CA ILE A 134 0.54 6.28 12.11
C ILE A 134 0.54 6.98 13.49
N PRO A 135 1.48 6.65 14.40
CA PRO A 135 1.63 7.38 15.65
C PRO A 135 1.87 8.89 15.39
N PRO A 136 1.04 9.80 15.91
CA PRO A 136 1.19 11.24 15.67
C PRO A 136 2.55 11.82 16.09
N GLY A 137 3.22 11.24 17.07
CA GLY A 137 4.60 11.58 17.44
C GLY A 137 5.58 11.50 16.26
N VAL A 138 5.35 10.61 15.29
CA VAL A 138 6.21 10.46 14.10
C VAL A 138 6.19 11.72 13.22
N TYR A 139 5.09 12.46 13.21
CA TYR A 139 4.97 13.72 12.48
C TYR A 139 4.85 14.96 13.40
N GLY A 140 5.28 14.81 14.66
CA GLY A 140 5.45 15.93 15.60
C GLY A 140 4.17 16.43 16.27
N GLU A 141 3.12 15.61 16.32
CA GLU A 141 1.82 15.96 16.91
C GLU A 141 1.48 15.08 18.12
N GLU A 142 0.60 15.58 18.99
CA GLU A 142 0.01 14.79 20.07
C GLU A 142 -1.06 13.85 19.53
N ASN A 143 -1.17 12.66 20.11
CA ASN A 143 -2.25 11.73 19.76
C ASN A 143 -3.57 12.17 20.41
N THR A 144 -4.51 12.57 19.58
CA THR A 144 -5.87 12.95 20.01
C THR A 144 -6.92 11.92 19.61
N LEU A 145 -6.82 11.35 18.41
CA LEU A 145 -7.87 10.51 17.81
C LEU A 145 -7.34 9.28 17.04
N SER A 146 -6.01 9.13 16.96
CA SER A 146 -5.40 7.99 16.26
C SER A 146 -5.40 6.72 17.11
N VAL A 147 -5.67 5.56 16.49
CA VAL A 147 -5.65 4.23 17.13
C VAL A 147 -4.38 3.47 16.73
N ILE A 148 -3.40 3.47 17.64
CA ILE A 148 -2.08 2.90 17.36
C ILE A 148 -2.04 1.43 17.75
N THR A 149 -1.78 0.54 16.80
CA THR A 149 -1.72 -0.91 17.01
C THR A 149 -0.33 -1.52 16.76
N ASP A 150 0.44 -1.00 15.80
CA ASP A 150 1.80 -1.47 15.48
C ASP A 150 2.72 -0.29 15.15
N PRO A 151 3.25 0.43 16.17
CA PRO A 151 4.12 1.58 15.94
C PRO A 151 5.40 1.21 15.19
N VAL A 152 5.90 0.01 15.38
CA VAL A 152 7.17 -0.45 14.79
C VAL A 152 7.07 -0.61 13.27
N ARG A 153 5.91 -1.04 12.74
CA ARG A 153 5.64 -1.03 11.31
C ARG A 153 5.76 0.36 10.73
N HIS A 154 5.19 1.36 11.41
CA HIS A 154 5.23 2.75 10.96
C HIS A 154 6.64 3.33 10.98
N TYR A 155 7.43 3.00 11.99
CA TYR A 155 8.86 3.38 12.03
C TYR A 155 9.60 2.84 10.81
N PHE A 156 9.41 1.57 10.50
CA PHE A 156 10.06 0.93 9.36
C PHE A 156 9.61 1.54 8.03
N GLU A 157 8.31 1.62 7.76
CA GLU A 157 7.81 2.13 6.47
C GLU A 157 8.14 3.62 6.30
N THR A 158 8.09 4.42 7.37
CA THR A 158 8.46 5.84 7.36
C THR A 158 9.94 6.04 7.08
N THR A 159 10.83 5.31 7.79
CA THR A 159 12.28 5.44 7.53
C THR A 159 12.64 4.96 6.13
N PHE A 160 11.99 3.91 5.61
CA PHE A 160 12.25 3.44 4.25
C PHE A 160 11.85 4.50 3.21
N LEU A 161 10.64 5.08 3.32
CA LEU A 161 10.19 6.16 2.42
C LEU A 161 11.06 7.41 2.55
N PHE A 162 11.50 7.75 3.77
CA PHE A 162 12.43 8.86 3.96
C PHE A 162 13.79 8.60 3.26
N HIS A 163 14.34 7.40 3.37
CA HIS A 163 15.58 7.04 2.67
C HIS A 163 15.41 7.09 1.15
N LEU A 164 14.24 6.71 0.65
CA LEU A 164 13.93 6.78 -0.78
C LEU A 164 13.78 8.22 -1.28
N LEU A 165 13.05 9.08 -0.55
CA LEU A 165 12.56 10.37 -1.07
C LEU A 165 13.18 11.60 -0.41
N GLY A 166 13.74 11.49 0.82
CA GLY A 166 14.10 12.63 1.65
C GLY A 166 12.88 13.35 2.20
N GLY A 167 13.06 14.51 2.79
CA GLY A 167 11.95 15.27 3.35
C GLY A 167 12.38 16.56 4.05
N TYR A 168 11.40 17.27 4.66
CA TYR A 168 11.66 18.46 5.48
C TYR A 168 12.29 18.14 6.84
N TRP A 169 12.18 16.87 7.31
CA TRP A 169 12.75 16.44 8.58
C TRP A 169 14.28 16.55 8.63
N ASN A 170 14.93 16.35 7.47
CA ASN A 170 16.38 16.49 7.32
C ASN A 170 16.70 16.83 5.85
N GLU A 171 16.87 18.10 5.58
CA GLU A 171 17.06 18.62 4.22
C GLU A 171 18.42 18.28 3.62
N ASP A 172 19.41 17.98 4.48
CA ASP A 172 20.77 17.58 4.07
C ASP A 172 20.88 16.10 3.71
N PHE A 173 19.82 15.31 3.96
CA PHE A 173 19.82 13.90 3.61
C PHE A 173 19.76 13.69 2.10
N GLU A 174 20.68 12.88 1.56
CA GLU A 174 20.70 12.50 0.14
C GLU A 174 19.80 11.28 -0.10
N PRO A 175 18.61 11.44 -0.71
CA PRO A 175 17.67 10.35 -0.93
C PRO A 175 18.11 9.43 -2.07
N PHE A 176 17.87 8.13 -1.90
CA PHE A 176 18.25 7.09 -2.85
C PHE A 176 17.67 7.30 -4.25
N ILE A 177 16.45 7.83 -4.37
CA ILE A 177 15.76 8.05 -5.64
C ILE A 177 16.57 8.88 -6.64
N LYS A 178 17.53 9.70 -6.18
CA LYS A 178 18.41 10.47 -7.05
C LYS A 178 19.25 9.58 -7.98
N GLU A 179 19.61 8.38 -7.52
CA GLU A 179 20.39 7.41 -8.31
C GLU A 179 19.53 6.68 -9.36
N LYS A 180 18.24 6.47 -9.05
CA LYS A 180 17.28 5.81 -9.95
C LYS A 180 16.01 6.67 -10.11
N PRO A 181 16.03 7.79 -10.86
CA PRO A 181 14.90 8.74 -10.92
C PRO A 181 13.60 8.18 -11.51
N LYS A 182 13.64 6.98 -12.10
CA LYS A 182 12.48 6.26 -12.65
C LYS A 182 12.06 5.07 -11.79
N TYR A 183 12.63 4.90 -10.61
CA TYR A 183 12.24 3.86 -9.67
C TYR A 183 10.77 4.06 -9.25
N LEU A 184 9.99 2.97 -9.23
CA LEU A 184 8.59 3.03 -8.81
C LEU A 184 8.50 3.11 -7.29
N VAL A 185 7.82 4.13 -6.77
CA VAL A 185 7.38 4.21 -5.37
C VAL A 185 5.89 4.49 -5.37
N THR A 186 5.10 3.53 -4.92
CA THR A 186 3.64 3.70 -4.86
C THR A 186 3.07 3.15 -3.57
N GLY A 187 1.91 3.68 -3.15
CA GLY A 187 1.25 3.25 -1.92
C GLY A 187 -0.25 3.50 -1.95
N PHE A 188 -0.97 2.74 -1.12
CA PHE A 188 -2.42 2.78 -1.00
C PHE A 188 -2.79 3.10 0.45
N CYS A 189 -3.75 3.99 0.68
CA CYS A 189 -4.28 4.36 1.99
C CYS A 189 -3.16 4.77 2.96
N LEU A 190 -2.83 3.95 3.95
CA LEU A 190 -1.68 4.16 4.84
C LEU A 190 -0.38 4.43 4.05
N GLY A 191 -0.14 3.73 2.93
CA GLY A 191 1.07 3.93 2.13
C GLY A 191 1.19 5.34 1.56
N MET A 192 0.08 6.01 1.22
CA MET A 192 0.07 7.43 0.84
C MET A 192 0.33 8.33 2.05
N GLN A 193 -0.31 8.05 3.18
CA GLN A 193 -0.11 8.80 4.42
C GLN A 193 1.34 8.71 4.90
N THR A 194 1.92 7.51 4.86
CA THR A 194 3.34 7.28 5.21
C THR A 194 4.28 8.03 4.25
N MET A 195 3.97 8.06 2.95
CA MET A 195 4.75 8.85 1.97
C MET A 195 4.72 10.34 2.32
N ASN A 196 3.57 10.85 2.69
CA ASN A 196 3.43 12.25 3.13
C ASN A 196 4.22 12.55 4.40
N VAL A 197 4.06 11.71 5.44
CA VAL A 197 4.76 11.85 6.72
C VAL A 197 6.28 11.74 6.54
N ALA A 198 6.75 10.74 5.81
CA ALA A 198 8.17 10.55 5.54
C ALA A 198 8.82 11.76 4.86
N THR A 199 8.07 12.45 4.00
CA THR A 199 8.56 13.64 3.30
C THR A 199 8.36 14.96 4.08
N GLY A 200 7.84 14.89 5.30
CA GLY A 200 7.71 16.04 6.22
C GLY A 200 6.32 16.69 6.24
N GLY A 201 5.29 15.96 5.82
CA GLY A 201 3.90 16.37 5.95
C GLY A 201 3.24 15.88 7.25
N THR A 202 2.00 16.31 7.49
CA THR A 202 1.18 15.93 8.65
C THR A 202 -0.14 15.28 8.23
N LEU A 203 -0.89 14.75 9.20
CA LEU A 203 -2.15 14.08 8.98
C LEU A 203 -3.28 14.69 9.82
N ILE A 204 -4.48 14.69 9.25
CA ILE A 204 -5.75 14.78 9.98
C ILE A 204 -5.94 13.44 10.67
N GLN A 205 -6.10 13.43 12.00
CA GLN A 205 -6.21 12.18 12.78
C GLN A 205 -7.63 11.57 12.70
N ASP A 206 -8.66 12.41 12.54
CA ASP A 206 -10.03 11.93 12.29
C ASP A 206 -10.82 12.93 11.43
N ILE A 207 -11.15 12.53 10.21
CA ILE A 207 -11.88 13.37 9.23
C ILE A 207 -13.22 13.82 9.78
N PRO A 208 -14.11 12.95 10.35
CA PRO A 208 -15.39 13.38 10.89
C PRO A 208 -15.25 14.45 11.96
N ALA A 209 -14.38 14.26 12.93
CA ALA A 209 -14.22 15.16 14.05
C ALA A 209 -13.55 16.49 13.65
N GLU A 210 -12.40 16.42 12.96
CA GLU A 210 -11.58 17.61 12.71
C GLU A 210 -12.08 18.42 11.51
N ILE A 211 -12.64 17.78 10.49
CA ILE A 211 -13.07 18.47 9.26
C ILE A 211 -14.56 18.85 9.31
N TYR A 212 -15.40 18.02 9.91
CA TYR A 212 -16.84 18.22 9.91
C TYR A 212 -17.43 18.49 11.30
N GLY A 213 -16.64 18.40 12.40
CA GLY A 213 -17.11 18.59 13.77
C GLY A 213 -18.06 17.49 14.26
N ALA A 214 -18.02 16.32 13.60
CA ALA A 214 -18.88 15.17 13.91
C ALA A 214 -18.15 14.21 14.85
N THR A 215 -18.64 14.09 16.08
CA THR A 215 -17.99 13.30 17.16
C THR A 215 -18.79 12.07 17.58
N THR A 216 -19.92 11.79 16.93
CA THR A 216 -20.71 10.56 17.12
C THR A 216 -21.05 9.93 15.77
N PRO A 217 -21.29 8.61 15.72
CA PRO A 217 -21.66 7.95 14.46
C PRO A 217 -22.87 8.58 13.77
N GLU A 218 -23.89 8.97 14.53
CA GLU A 218 -25.09 9.62 13.99
C GLU A 218 -24.77 10.95 13.30
N LYS A 219 -23.99 11.82 13.96
CA LYS A 219 -23.54 13.10 13.37
C LYS A 219 -22.64 12.87 12.18
N THR A 220 -21.80 11.84 12.24
CA THR A 220 -20.94 11.49 11.10
C THR A 220 -21.77 11.09 9.88
N LEU A 221 -22.86 10.35 10.06
CA LEU A 221 -23.75 10.00 8.95
C LEU A 221 -24.48 11.23 8.34
N GLU A 222 -24.69 12.31 9.11
CA GLU A 222 -25.26 13.57 8.62
C GLU A 222 -24.34 14.30 7.62
N ILE A 223 -23.03 14.01 7.59
CA ILE A 223 -22.09 14.52 6.58
C ILE A 223 -22.54 14.15 5.16
N GLY A 224 -23.23 13.01 5.04
CA GLY A 224 -23.75 12.50 3.78
C GLY A 224 -22.75 11.61 3.05
N ARG A 225 -23.26 10.54 2.42
CA ARG A 225 -22.49 9.47 1.80
C ARG A 225 -21.41 9.97 0.84
N ALA A 226 -21.63 11.07 0.13
CA ALA A 226 -20.68 11.59 -0.86
C ALA A 226 -19.32 11.99 -0.24
N ASN A 227 -19.32 12.44 1.01
CA ASN A 227 -18.15 12.97 1.73
C ASN A 227 -17.69 12.07 2.87
N LEU A 228 -18.28 10.88 3.03
CA LEU A 228 -17.82 9.87 3.96
C LEU A 228 -16.74 9.02 3.32
N HIS A 229 -15.65 8.74 4.04
CA HIS A 229 -14.52 7.94 3.59
C HIS A 229 -14.55 6.50 4.13
N ARG A 230 -15.46 6.19 5.04
CA ARG A 230 -15.90 4.85 5.46
C ARG A 230 -17.38 4.89 5.86
N ASN A 231 -17.98 3.75 6.13
CA ASN A 231 -19.36 3.67 6.58
C ASN A 231 -19.43 3.55 8.11
N TYR A 232 -20.32 4.32 8.72
CA TYR A 232 -20.54 4.33 10.17
C TYR A 232 -21.86 3.66 10.60
N TRP A 233 -22.68 3.20 9.66
CA TRP A 233 -23.92 2.48 9.99
C TRP A 233 -23.69 1.23 10.81
N GLN A 234 -22.55 0.54 10.64
CA GLN A 234 -22.21 -0.66 11.43
C GLN A 234 -22.02 -0.37 12.92
N GLU A 235 -21.76 0.88 13.30
CA GLU A 235 -21.64 1.31 14.70
C GLU A 235 -23.00 1.53 15.37
N ILE A 236 -24.08 1.69 14.56
CA ILE A 236 -25.44 1.97 15.02
C ILE A 236 -26.34 0.75 14.86
N VAL A 237 -26.24 0.03 13.76
CA VAL A 237 -27.15 -1.07 13.38
C VAL A 237 -26.37 -2.36 13.18
N LYS A 238 -26.86 -3.45 13.79
CA LYS A 238 -26.32 -4.80 13.57
C LYS A 238 -26.92 -5.40 12.30
N ASP A 239 -26.25 -5.21 11.19
CA ASP A 239 -26.61 -5.80 9.89
C ASP A 239 -25.35 -6.26 9.17
N THR A 240 -25.21 -7.56 8.97
CA THR A 240 -24.03 -8.19 8.34
C THR A 240 -23.88 -7.86 6.86
N LEU A 241 -24.92 -7.33 6.22
CA LEU A 241 -24.86 -6.89 4.82
C LEU A 241 -24.37 -5.46 4.68
N LEU A 242 -24.29 -4.68 5.75
CA LEU A 242 -23.71 -3.35 5.70
C LEU A 242 -22.21 -3.45 5.38
N MET A 243 -21.75 -2.64 4.42
CA MET A 243 -20.31 -2.48 4.17
C MET A 243 -19.70 -1.56 5.23
N GLY A 244 -18.49 -1.86 5.71
CA GLY A 244 -17.73 -0.96 6.60
C GLY A 244 -16.97 0.16 5.85
N ILE A 245 -17.03 0.14 4.54
CA ILE A 245 -16.32 1.02 3.61
C ILE A 245 -17.29 1.95 2.89
N ASN A 246 -16.77 2.93 2.16
CA ASN A 246 -17.58 3.69 1.21
C ASN A 246 -17.02 3.57 -0.22
N LEU A 247 -17.93 3.72 -1.18
CA LEU A 247 -17.63 3.82 -2.60
C LEU A 247 -18.04 5.23 -3.05
N HIS A 248 -17.17 6.21 -2.79
CA HIS A 248 -17.42 7.62 -3.13
C HIS A 248 -16.66 8.03 -4.40
N THR A 249 -16.99 9.18 -4.96
CA THR A 249 -16.26 9.73 -6.12
C THR A 249 -15.07 10.56 -5.68
N ILE A 250 -14.08 10.68 -6.57
CA ILE A 250 -12.97 11.64 -6.45
C ILE A 250 -12.96 12.58 -7.64
N GLN A 251 -12.31 13.74 -7.48
CA GLN A 251 -12.06 14.69 -8.55
C GLN A 251 -10.56 14.92 -8.74
N PHE A 252 -10.11 15.00 -9.99
CA PHE A 252 -8.71 15.23 -10.31
C PHE A 252 -8.39 16.73 -10.24
N THR A 253 -7.17 17.02 -9.73
CA THR A 253 -6.62 18.37 -9.77
C THR A 253 -6.09 18.72 -11.18
N ASN A 254 -5.61 19.96 -11.36
CA ASN A 254 -4.96 20.38 -12.61
C ASN A 254 -3.56 19.79 -12.80
N HIS A 255 -3.01 19.13 -11.80
CA HIS A 255 -1.70 18.47 -11.88
C HIS A 255 -1.80 17.16 -12.66
N GLY A 256 -0.83 16.96 -13.57
CA GLY A 256 -0.96 16.07 -14.71
C GLY A 256 -0.91 14.56 -14.47
N PHE A 257 -0.70 14.07 -13.23
CA PHE A 257 -0.49 12.63 -12.99
C PHE A 257 -1.62 11.78 -13.60
N PHE A 258 -2.86 11.97 -13.17
CA PHE A 258 -3.98 11.15 -13.68
C PHE A 258 -4.26 11.37 -15.16
N GLY A 259 -4.13 12.59 -15.65
CA GLY A 259 -4.32 12.88 -17.08
C GLY A 259 -3.25 12.25 -17.97
N VAL A 260 -2.01 12.13 -17.49
CA VAL A 260 -0.89 11.56 -18.23
C VAL A 260 -0.73 10.06 -17.97
N ALA A 261 -0.75 9.66 -16.70
CA ALA A 261 -0.49 8.29 -16.27
C ALA A 261 -1.69 7.36 -16.56
N VAL A 262 -2.89 7.81 -16.25
CA VAL A 262 -4.11 6.98 -16.32
C VAL A 262 -4.99 7.35 -17.52
N ASN A 263 -4.59 8.38 -18.29
CA ASN A 263 -5.26 8.83 -19.49
C ASN A 263 -6.78 9.04 -19.32
N VAL A 264 -7.16 9.72 -18.24
CA VAL A 264 -8.57 10.03 -17.95
C VAL A 264 -8.88 11.51 -18.16
N SER A 265 -10.11 11.79 -18.59
CA SER A 265 -10.61 13.17 -18.67
C SER A 265 -10.71 13.81 -17.29
N LYS A 266 -10.26 15.04 -17.13
CA LYS A 266 -10.39 15.81 -15.89
C LYS A 266 -11.85 15.99 -15.42
N ALA A 267 -12.81 15.95 -16.33
CA ALA A 267 -14.23 16.02 -16.02
C ALA A 267 -14.81 14.69 -15.52
N PHE A 268 -14.04 13.60 -15.60
CA PHE A 268 -14.47 12.31 -15.08
C PHE A 268 -14.21 12.20 -13.58
N THR A 269 -15.19 11.77 -12.83
CA THR A 269 -15.15 11.56 -11.37
C THR A 269 -15.36 10.09 -11.07
N PRO A 270 -14.27 9.27 -11.04
CA PRO A 270 -14.40 7.85 -10.76
C PRO A 270 -14.86 7.60 -9.34
N ARG A 271 -15.61 6.49 -9.13
CA ARG A 271 -15.85 5.94 -7.82
C ARG A 271 -14.70 5.07 -7.39
N VAL A 272 -14.27 5.23 -6.14
CA VAL A 272 -13.14 4.54 -5.53
C VAL A 272 -13.57 3.83 -4.25
N TYR A 273 -12.84 2.78 -3.86
CA TYR A 273 -13.01 2.08 -2.59
C TYR A 273 -12.24 2.82 -1.49
N SER A 274 -12.93 3.23 -0.45
CA SER A 274 -12.39 4.03 0.65
C SER A 274 -12.75 3.43 2.00
N SER A 275 -11.76 3.30 2.91
CA SER A 275 -11.96 2.75 4.26
C SER A 275 -11.14 3.48 5.33
N HIS A 276 -10.78 4.72 5.08
CA HIS A 276 -9.96 5.52 5.98
C HIS A 276 -10.78 6.54 6.79
N HIS A 277 -10.28 6.92 7.95
CA HIS A 277 -10.78 8.04 8.75
C HIS A 277 -9.73 9.13 8.95
N GLN A 278 -8.47 8.84 8.59
CA GLN A 278 -7.36 9.80 8.57
C GLN A 278 -7.10 10.29 7.13
N ALA A 279 -6.48 11.45 6.99
CA ALA A 279 -6.10 12.02 5.71
C ALA A 279 -4.82 12.87 5.80
N VAL A 280 -4.24 13.18 4.66
CA VAL A 280 -3.15 14.16 4.56
C VAL A 280 -3.67 15.55 4.92
N GLU A 281 -2.97 16.26 5.81
CA GLU A 281 -3.23 17.67 6.16
C GLU A 281 -2.25 18.59 5.41
N LYS A 282 -1.00 18.64 5.84
CA LYS A 282 0.07 19.40 5.17
C LYS A 282 0.87 18.45 4.29
N ILE A 283 1.12 18.86 3.05
CA ILE A 283 1.87 18.03 2.11
C ILE A 283 3.37 18.09 2.35
N GLY A 284 4.03 16.94 2.23
CA GLY A 284 5.47 16.79 2.36
C GLY A 284 6.28 17.39 1.21
N LYS A 285 7.60 17.42 1.40
CA LYS A 285 8.57 17.98 0.44
C LYS A 285 8.50 17.28 -0.91
N GLY A 286 8.39 18.08 -1.97
CA GLY A 286 8.40 17.58 -3.35
C GLY A 286 7.08 16.99 -3.82
N LEU A 287 6.08 16.81 -2.97
CA LEU A 287 4.77 16.27 -3.34
C LEU A 287 3.83 17.35 -3.90
N GLU A 288 2.84 16.90 -4.65
CA GLU A 288 1.71 17.69 -5.14
C GLU A 288 0.42 16.90 -5.08
N VAL A 289 -0.70 17.58 -4.89
CA VAL A 289 -2.03 16.98 -4.83
C VAL A 289 -2.54 16.67 -6.22
N THR A 290 -2.95 15.43 -6.47
CA THR A 290 -3.40 14.95 -7.79
C THR A 290 -4.90 14.62 -7.81
N ALA A 291 -5.50 14.34 -6.66
CA ALA A 291 -6.93 14.09 -6.51
C ALA A 291 -7.45 14.56 -5.15
N LEU A 292 -8.73 14.93 -5.11
CA LEU A 292 -9.45 15.39 -3.94
C LEU A 292 -10.79 14.67 -3.80
N SER A 293 -11.37 14.68 -2.58
CA SER A 293 -12.77 14.31 -2.32
C SER A 293 -13.74 15.22 -3.10
N PRO A 294 -15.03 14.83 -3.21
CA PRO A 294 -16.01 15.62 -3.98
C PRO A 294 -16.18 17.06 -3.49
N ASP A 295 -16.06 17.30 -2.20
CA ASP A 295 -16.12 18.64 -1.58
C ASP A 295 -14.77 19.39 -1.58
N GLY A 296 -13.71 18.74 -2.06
CA GLY A 296 -12.36 19.31 -2.16
C GLY A 296 -11.59 19.42 -0.85
N ARG A 297 -12.09 18.86 0.25
CA ARG A 297 -11.50 19.02 1.59
C ARG A 297 -10.46 17.95 1.93
N ILE A 298 -10.56 16.77 1.33
CA ILE A 298 -9.71 15.62 1.62
C ILE A 298 -8.83 15.30 0.41
N ILE A 299 -7.54 15.10 0.66
CA ILE A 299 -6.55 14.72 -0.36
C ILE A 299 -6.66 13.22 -0.62
N GLU A 300 -6.93 12.86 -1.87
CA GLU A 300 -7.15 11.48 -2.33
C GLU A 300 -6.00 10.94 -3.19
N GLY A 301 -5.06 11.79 -3.58
CA GLY A 301 -3.91 11.37 -4.36
C GLY A 301 -2.75 12.35 -4.28
N LEU A 302 -1.55 11.81 -4.23
CA LEU A 302 -0.28 12.53 -4.23
C LEU A 302 0.62 12.01 -5.36
N ALA A 303 1.42 12.90 -5.95
CA ALA A 303 2.53 12.55 -6.82
C ALA A 303 3.74 13.43 -6.52
N HIS A 304 4.93 12.98 -6.92
CA HIS A 304 6.15 13.76 -6.73
C HIS A 304 6.43 14.61 -7.97
N LYS A 305 6.63 15.93 -7.78
CA LYS A 305 6.86 16.91 -8.84
C LYS A 305 8.03 16.58 -9.77
N LYS A 306 9.06 15.91 -9.27
CA LYS A 306 10.31 15.61 -9.98
C LYS A 306 10.41 14.17 -10.47
N TYR A 307 9.88 13.20 -9.71
CA TYR A 307 10.06 11.77 -9.98
C TYR A 307 8.75 11.18 -10.49
N PRO A 308 8.62 10.91 -11.80
CA PRO A 308 7.33 10.62 -12.44
C PRO A 308 6.68 9.31 -11.97
N ASN A 309 7.46 8.39 -11.40
CA ASN A 309 6.98 7.11 -10.92
C ASN A 309 6.84 7.06 -9.38
N VAL A 310 6.82 8.22 -8.72
CA VAL A 310 6.55 8.36 -7.29
C VAL A 310 5.17 8.98 -7.13
N PHE A 311 4.20 8.17 -6.73
CA PHE A 311 2.80 8.56 -6.55
C PHE A 311 2.10 7.60 -5.60
N ALA A 312 1.05 8.07 -4.95
CA ALA A 312 0.24 7.26 -4.05
C ALA A 312 -1.21 7.74 -4.02
N VAL A 313 -2.12 6.87 -3.62
CA VAL A 313 -3.56 7.14 -3.55
C VAL A 313 -4.12 6.79 -2.17
N GLN A 314 -5.13 7.56 -1.72
CA GLN A 314 -5.76 7.33 -0.42
C GLN A 314 -6.77 6.18 -0.47
N PHE A 315 -7.29 5.89 -1.62
CA PHE A 315 -8.23 4.80 -1.87
C PHE A 315 -7.50 3.47 -2.18
N HIS A 316 -8.27 2.39 -2.33
CA HIS A 316 -7.77 1.04 -2.52
C HIS A 316 -8.09 0.50 -3.92
N PRO A 317 -7.24 0.75 -4.95
CA PRO A 317 -7.43 0.19 -6.29
C PRO A 317 -7.12 -1.32 -6.34
N GLU A 318 -6.50 -1.89 -5.30
CA GLU A 318 -6.06 -3.28 -5.23
C GLU A 318 -7.16 -4.26 -4.81
N VAL A 319 -8.35 -3.77 -4.39
CA VAL A 319 -9.42 -4.62 -3.83
C VAL A 319 -10.08 -5.47 -4.91
N PRO A 320 -10.10 -6.82 -4.79
CA PRO A 320 -10.69 -7.71 -5.79
C PRO A 320 -12.15 -7.42 -6.14
N GLY A 321 -12.97 -7.02 -5.16
CA GLY A 321 -14.38 -6.69 -5.36
C GLY A 321 -14.68 -5.52 -6.28
N LEU A 322 -13.66 -4.73 -6.69
CA LEU A 322 -13.81 -3.70 -7.72
C LEU A 322 -13.88 -4.30 -9.14
N TYR A 323 -13.38 -5.51 -9.32
CA TYR A 323 -13.22 -6.18 -10.62
C TYR A 323 -14.11 -7.41 -10.78
N GLU A 324 -14.52 -8.01 -9.65
CA GLU A 324 -15.31 -9.23 -9.60
C GLU A 324 -16.52 -9.08 -8.67
N ASP A 325 -17.60 -9.82 -8.94
CA ASP A 325 -18.84 -9.82 -8.17
C ASP A 325 -18.70 -10.61 -6.84
N LEU A 326 -17.70 -10.24 -6.01
CA LEU A 326 -17.35 -10.99 -4.81
C LEU A 326 -18.15 -10.57 -3.56
N TYR A 327 -18.48 -9.29 -3.41
CA TYR A 327 -19.03 -8.74 -2.18
C TYR A 327 -20.37 -8.05 -2.45
N VAL A 328 -21.45 -8.74 -2.15
CA VAL A 328 -22.82 -8.16 -2.23
C VAL A 328 -23.12 -7.51 -0.89
N ARG A 329 -23.17 -6.20 -0.85
CA ARG A 329 -23.30 -5.38 0.36
C ARG A 329 -24.19 -4.18 0.09
N LYS A 330 -24.57 -3.48 1.18
CA LYS A 330 -25.34 -2.23 1.13
C LYS A 330 -24.68 -1.16 1.99
N PHE A 331 -24.90 0.11 1.64
CA PHE A 331 -24.37 1.23 2.42
C PHE A 331 -25.33 1.62 3.54
N ASN A 332 -26.60 1.95 3.20
CA ASN A 332 -27.63 2.23 4.20
C ASN A 332 -28.41 0.95 4.56
N PRO A 333 -29.02 0.89 5.76
CA PRO A 333 -29.84 -0.25 6.15
C PRO A 333 -30.98 -0.57 5.18
N GLU A 334 -31.57 0.45 4.54
CA GLU A 334 -32.69 0.31 3.61
C GLU A 334 -32.29 0.06 2.16
N ASP A 335 -30.99 0.16 1.84
CA ASP A 335 -30.50 -0.08 0.47
C ASP A 335 -30.67 -1.55 0.09
N LYS A 336 -30.85 -1.82 -1.21
CA LYS A 336 -30.71 -3.16 -1.76
C LYS A 336 -29.22 -3.53 -1.87
N PRO A 337 -28.82 -4.73 -1.40
CA PRO A 337 -27.44 -5.18 -1.57
C PRO A 337 -27.04 -5.26 -3.04
N GLN A 338 -25.83 -4.80 -3.37
CA GLN A 338 -25.23 -4.83 -4.70
C GLN A 338 -23.75 -5.20 -4.60
N SER A 339 -23.13 -5.71 -5.67
CA SER A 339 -21.69 -5.91 -5.71
C SER A 339 -20.96 -4.56 -5.77
N TYR A 340 -19.71 -4.51 -5.28
CA TYR A 340 -18.92 -3.29 -5.37
C TYR A 340 -18.67 -2.88 -6.82
N ASN A 341 -18.44 -3.85 -7.69
CA ASN A 341 -18.29 -3.68 -9.13
C ASN A 341 -19.52 -2.98 -9.75
N ASP A 342 -20.75 -3.44 -9.44
CA ASP A 342 -21.98 -2.81 -9.92
C ASP A 342 -22.13 -1.36 -9.41
N ILE A 343 -21.83 -1.13 -8.12
CA ILE A 343 -21.96 0.21 -7.50
C ILE A 343 -21.00 1.23 -8.14
N ILE A 344 -19.76 0.86 -8.39
CA ILE A 344 -18.80 1.79 -9.01
C ILE A 344 -19.04 1.98 -10.50
N GLY A 345 -19.55 0.95 -11.18
CA GLY A 345 -19.90 0.95 -12.59
C GLY A 345 -18.68 0.86 -13.52
N LYS A 346 -18.93 0.38 -14.74
CA LYS A 346 -17.89 0.03 -15.74
C LYS A 346 -16.84 1.11 -16.02
N LYS A 347 -17.22 2.40 -15.98
CA LYS A 347 -16.26 3.49 -16.23
C LYS A 347 -15.24 3.62 -15.10
N SER A 348 -15.68 3.41 -13.85
CA SER A 348 -14.76 3.44 -12.69
C SER A 348 -13.90 2.18 -12.62
N VAL A 349 -14.46 1.00 -12.98
CA VAL A 349 -13.66 -0.23 -13.15
C VAL A 349 -12.52 0.03 -14.12
N ARG A 350 -12.84 0.57 -15.30
CA ARG A 350 -11.81 0.90 -16.31
C ARG A 350 -10.77 1.89 -15.80
N PHE A 351 -11.14 2.87 -15.00
CA PHE A 351 -10.18 3.77 -14.35
C PHE A 351 -9.16 3.00 -13.50
N HIS A 352 -9.62 2.05 -12.70
CA HIS A 352 -8.74 1.21 -11.87
C HIS A 352 -7.86 0.29 -12.72
N GLU A 353 -8.40 -0.27 -13.81
CA GLU A 353 -7.62 -1.06 -14.79
C GLU A 353 -6.50 -0.22 -15.43
N GLU A 354 -6.78 1.00 -15.87
CA GLU A 354 -5.79 1.91 -16.46
C GLU A 354 -4.71 2.34 -15.44
N TYR A 355 -5.08 2.48 -14.16
CA TYR A 355 -4.12 2.70 -13.08
C TYR A 355 -3.11 1.55 -12.96
N TRP A 356 -3.59 0.30 -13.01
CA TRP A 356 -2.72 -0.89 -13.00
C TRP A 356 -1.91 -1.07 -14.29
N ASN A 357 -2.48 -0.71 -15.43
CA ASN A 357 -1.77 -0.69 -16.72
C ASN A 357 -0.58 0.26 -16.67
N TYR A 358 -0.76 1.45 -16.08
CA TYR A 358 0.35 2.38 -15.90
C TYR A 358 1.48 1.81 -15.02
N ILE A 359 1.15 1.23 -13.88
CA ILE A 359 2.12 0.57 -12.99
C ILE A 359 2.86 -0.55 -13.74
N SER A 360 2.12 -1.38 -14.47
CA SER A 360 2.68 -2.47 -15.30
C SER A 360 3.66 -1.95 -16.34
N ASP A 361 3.33 -0.84 -16.97
CA ASP A 361 4.19 -0.19 -17.96
C ASP A 361 5.48 0.37 -17.35
N VAL A 362 5.38 0.97 -16.17
CA VAL A 362 6.55 1.45 -15.41
C VAL A 362 7.49 0.30 -15.08
N LEU A 363 6.96 -0.80 -14.50
CA LEU A 363 7.76 -1.98 -14.13
C LEU A 363 8.39 -2.66 -15.35
N ARG A 364 7.65 -2.74 -16.46
CA ARG A 364 8.17 -3.32 -17.71
C ARG A 364 9.35 -2.52 -18.28
N LYS A 365 9.28 -1.17 -18.23
CA LYS A 365 10.31 -0.26 -18.73
C LYS A 365 11.49 -0.08 -17.79
N ALA A 366 11.38 -0.49 -16.52
CA ALA A 366 12.47 -0.45 -15.55
C ALA A 366 13.62 -1.38 -15.99
N LYS A 367 14.86 -0.90 -15.84
CA LYS A 367 16.09 -1.63 -16.21
C LYS A 367 16.75 -2.25 -14.99
#